data_90a3401fa82eb755d6af504db1864e62
#
_entry.id   90a3401fa82eb755d6af504db1864e62
#
_cell.length_a   1.000
_cell.length_b   1.000
_cell.length_c   1.000
_cell.angle_alpha   90.00
_cell.angle_beta   90.00
_cell.angle_gamma   90.00
#
_symmetry.space_group_name_H-M   'P 1'
#
loop_
_entity.id
_entity.type
_entity.pdbx_description
1 polymer ?
#
loop_
_entity_poly.entity_id
_entity_poly.type
_entity_poly.pdbx_seq_one_letter_code
_entity_poly.pdbx_strand_id
1 'polypeptide(L)'
;MEQKIAALFDRIQPLIGHTPLLEIRCTYKGKPRRVYAKAESYNLSGSIKDRVAFYVLKHAYETGQIQPGDLIAEATSGNTGIAFSAVGRYLGHSVVIYMPDWMSQERMRLIRSYGAEIRLVSKEEGGFLGSIRMTEELAAKGGVFLPCQFSNEDNCTAHYLTTGVEIAAQLSSIGLKADAVVAGVGTGGTVMGIGRRLRETNLACKLYPLEPENSPTLSTGYKTGKHRIQGISDEFVPPILKLEETDAVVAVDDVDSILMAQMLARELGIGVGISSGANFLGALKAGDLLGEEAVIATVFADDNKKYLSTDYSDTHQPKPGYLTPEIRLTGVRAIR
;
A
#
# COMPACT_ATOMS: atom_id res chain seq x y z
N MET A 1 14.25 22.45 -10.68
CA MET A 1 12.77 22.50 -10.93
C MET A 1 12.33 23.94 -11.20
N GLU A 2 11.58 24.18 -12.26
CA GLU A 2 11.05 25.50 -12.58
C GLU A 2 10.10 26.01 -11.49
N GLN A 3 10.10 27.34 -11.24
CA GLN A 3 9.27 27.96 -10.18
C GLN A 3 7.76 27.67 -10.35
N LYS A 4 7.28 27.58 -11.61
CA LYS A 4 5.87 27.24 -11.91
C LYS A 4 5.50 25.83 -11.45
N ILE A 5 6.37 24.85 -11.69
CA ILE A 5 6.16 23.46 -11.31
C ILE A 5 6.26 23.31 -9.79
N ALA A 6 7.23 23.97 -9.14
CA ALA A 6 7.33 23.99 -7.68
C ALA A 6 6.03 24.45 -7.01
N ALA A 7 5.45 25.55 -7.53
CA ALA A 7 4.17 26.06 -7.02
C ALA A 7 2.99 25.10 -7.20
N LEU A 8 3.00 24.23 -8.22
CA LEU A 8 1.97 23.17 -8.35
C LEU A 8 2.12 22.12 -7.26
N PHE A 9 3.35 21.67 -6.99
CA PHE A 9 3.60 20.73 -5.88
C PHE A 9 3.16 21.30 -4.54
N ASP A 10 3.51 22.55 -4.23
CA ASP A 10 3.13 23.21 -2.97
C ASP A 10 1.61 23.30 -2.78
N ARG A 11 0.85 23.50 -3.88
CA ARG A 11 -0.62 23.60 -3.82
C ARG A 11 -1.31 22.26 -3.60
N ILE A 12 -0.78 21.15 -4.14
CA ILE A 12 -1.40 19.82 -4.00
C ILE A 12 -0.93 19.09 -2.75
N GLN A 13 0.24 19.42 -2.21
CA GLN A 13 0.83 18.77 -1.05
C GLN A 13 -0.11 18.66 0.15
N PRO A 14 -0.94 19.68 0.51
CA PRO A 14 -1.85 19.57 1.65
C PRO A 14 -2.92 18.49 1.53
N LEU A 15 -3.14 17.93 0.34
CA LEU A 15 -4.07 16.83 0.09
C LEU A 15 -3.41 15.45 0.23
N ILE A 16 -2.10 15.39 0.48
CA ILE A 16 -1.32 14.15 0.51
C ILE A 16 -0.56 14.07 1.83
N GLY A 17 -0.74 12.98 2.55
CA GLY A 17 -0.17 12.82 3.87
C GLY A 17 -1.04 13.42 4.99
N HIS A 18 -0.43 13.59 6.16
CA HIS A 18 -1.10 14.06 7.39
C HIS A 18 -2.38 13.27 7.74
N THR A 19 -2.39 11.99 7.39
CA THR A 19 -3.52 11.10 7.62
C THR A 19 -3.61 10.71 9.11
N PRO A 20 -4.79 10.38 9.63
CA PRO A 20 -4.89 9.93 11.02
C PRO A 20 -4.25 8.57 11.24
N LEU A 21 -3.69 8.35 12.43
CA LEU A 21 -3.36 7.03 12.94
C LEU A 21 -4.53 6.52 13.79
N LEU A 22 -5.07 5.36 13.45
CA LEU A 22 -6.19 4.75 14.16
C LEU A 22 -5.67 3.78 15.22
N GLU A 23 -5.95 4.05 16.49
CA GLU A 23 -5.84 3.06 17.56
C GLU A 23 -7.10 2.21 17.54
N ILE A 24 -6.99 0.97 17.11
CA ILE A 24 -8.09 0.01 17.08
C ILE A 24 -7.94 -0.95 18.25
N ARG A 25 -8.97 -1.02 19.09
CA ARG A 25 -9.01 -1.88 20.26
C ARG A 25 -9.86 -3.11 19.97
N CYS A 26 -9.37 -4.25 20.38
CA CYS A 26 -10.08 -5.51 20.26
C CYS A 26 -9.75 -6.46 21.43
N THR A 27 -10.52 -7.52 21.56
CA THR A 27 -10.07 -8.73 22.24
C THR A 27 -9.70 -9.76 21.16
N TYR A 28 -8.60 -10.45 21.37
CA TYR A 28 -8.13 -11.52 20.50
C TYR A 28 -7.71 -12.70 21.36
N LYS A 29 -8.29 -13.87 21.11
CA LYS A 29 -8.14 -15.05 21.97
C LYS A 29 -8.43 -14.75 23.46
N GLY A 30 -9.47 -13.93 23.70
CA GLY A 30 -9.90 -13.53 25.05
C GLY A 30 -9.03 -12.47 25.73
N LYS A 31 -7.96 -11.98 25.09
CA LYS A 31 -7.03 -11.01 25.66
C LYS A 31 -7.14 -9.64 24.98
N PRO A 32 -7.04 -8.51 25.70
CA PRO A 32 -7.04 -7.18 25.08
C PRO A 32 -5.85 -7.00 24.11
N ARG A 33 -6.10 -6.35 22.99
CA ARG A 33 -5.08 -5.98 21.98
C ARG A 33 -5.34 -4.59 21.43
N ARG A 34 -4.27 -3.96 20.94
CA ARG A 34 -4.34 -2.68 20.22
C ARG A 34 -3.52 -2.78 18.94
N VAL A 35 -4.07 -2.28 17.85
CA VAL A 35 -3.39 -2.16 16.56
C VAL A 35 -3.42 -0.70 16.14
N TYR A 36 -2.29 -0.16 15.71
CA TYR A 36 -2.14 1.23 15.27
C TYR A 36 -2.04 1.27 13.76
N ALA A 37 -3.13 1.64 13.10
CA ALA A 37 -3.26 1.58 11.65
C ALA A 37 -3.31 2.98 11.02
N LYS A 38 -2.38 3.28 10.10
CA LYS A 38 -2.34 4.54 9.35
C LYS A 38 -3.44 4.56 8.29
N ALA A 39 -4.38 5.50 8.35
CA ALA A 39 -5.57 5.54 7.50
C ALA A 39 -5.28 6.26 6.17
N GLU A 40 -4.72 5.55 5.21
CA GLU A 40 -4.22 6.10 3.96
C GLU A 40 -5.27 6.36 2.88
N SER A 41 -6.52 5.97 3.11
CA SER A 41 -7.66 6.37 2.27
C SER A 41 -7.97 7.88 2.34
N TYR A 42 -7.38 8.61 3.28
CA TYR A 42 -7.53 10.06 3.40
C TYR A 42 -6.62 10.87 2.47
N ASN A 43 -5.79 10.23 1.67
CA ASN A 43 -5.00 10.89 0.64
C ASN A 43 -5.84 11.29 -0.58
N LEU A 44 -5.28 12.09 -1.47
CA LEU A 44 -5.88 12.72 -2.64
C LEU A 44 -6.76 11.79 -3.50
N SER A 45 -6.21 10.66 -3.94
CA SER A 45 -6.92 9.67 -4.77
C SER A 45 -7.45 8.48 -3.95
N GLY A 46 -7.31 8.55 -2.63
CA GLY A 46 -7.84 7.57 -1.69
C GLY A 46 -6.93 6.37 -1.45
N SER A 47 -5.60 6.53 -1.51
CA SER A 47 -4.67 5.47 -1.14
C SER A 47 -3.28 5.96 -0.71
N ILE A 48 -2.52 5.05 -0.10
CA ILE A 48 -1.12 5.25 0.27
C ILE A 48 -0.21 5.59 -0.93
N LYS A 49 -0.62 5.23 -2.15
CA LYS A 49 0.16 5.45 -3.36
C LYS A 49 0.24 6.91 -3.80
N ASP A 50 -0.64 7.78 -3.28
CA ASP A 50 -0.56 9.21 -3.52
C ASP A 50 0.76 9.80 -2.98
N ARG A 51 1.26 9.29 -1.85
CA ARG A 51 2.56 9.67 -1.30
C ARG A 51 3.71 9.31 -2.23
N VAL A 52 3.64 8.11 -2.81
CA VAL A 52 4.65 7.62 -3.75
C VAL A 52 4.62 8.45 -5.04
N ALA A 53 3.45 8.62 -5.65
CA ALA A 53 3.32 9.38 -6.89
C ALA A 53 3.78 10.84 -6.72
N PHE A 54 3.41 11.47 -5.61
CA PHE A 54 3.84 12.83 -5.30
C PHE A 54 5.37 12.92 -5.15
N TYR A 55 5.96 12.04 -4.33
CA TYR A 55 7.39 12.11 -4.04
C TYR A 55 8.23 11.78 -5.28
N VAL A 56 7.91 10.70 -5.98
CA VAL A 56 8.63 10.27 -7.20
C VAL A 56 8.62 11.38 -8.25
N LEU A 57 7.46 11.97 -8.54
CA LEU A 57 7.37 13.04 -9.53
C LEU A 57 8.09 14.30 -9.07
N LYS A 58 7.99 14.68 -7.79
CA LYS A 58 8.70 15.84 -7.25
C LYS A 58 10.22 15.65 -7.37
N HIS A 59 10.74 14.52 -6.93
CA HIS A 59 12.16 14.20 -7.01
C HIS A 59 12.66 14.10 -8.46
N ALA A 60 11.87 13.51 -9.35
CA ALA A 60 12.19 13.46 -10.77
C ALA A 60 12.32 14.85 -11.40
N TYR A 61 11.47 15.80 -11.03
CA TYR A 61 11.60 17.19 -11.45
C TYR A 61 12.80 17.90 -10.82
N GLU A 62 13.10 17.62 -9.54
CA GLU A 62 14.26 18.20 -8.85
C GLU A 62 15.59 17.74 -9.45
N THR A 63 15.63 16.48 -9.91
CA THR A 63 16.83 15.85 -10.51
C THR A 63 16.88 15.96 -12.05
N GLY A 64 15.84 16.52 -12.67
CA GLY A 64 15.79 16.70 -14.13
C GLY A 64 15.48 15.43 -14.93
N GLN A 65 14.97 14.39 -14.28
CA GLN A 65 14.59 13.12 -14.91
C GLN A 65 13.27 13.21 -15.69
N ILE A 66 12.43 14.18 -15.37
CA ILE A 66 11.18 14.48 -16.06
C ILE A 66 11.13 15.94 -16.48
N GLN A 67 10.55 16.22 -17.64
CA GLN A 67 10.35 17.56 -18.17
C GLN A 67 8.85 17.84 -18.39
N PRO A 68 8.40 19.12 -18.37
CA PRO A 68 7.04 19.47 -18.75
C PRO A 68 6.68 18.92 -20.14
N GLY A 69 5.57 18.18 -20.20
CA GLY A 69 5.10 17.57 -21.44
C GLY A 69 5.53 16.13 -21.68
N ASP A 70 6.47 15.59 -20.89
CA ASP A 70 6.78 14.17 -20.96
C ASP A 70 5.55 13.31 -20.65
N LEU A 71 5.45 12.17 -21.31
CA LEU A 71 4.45 11.16 -21.01
C LEU A 71 4.88 10.38 -19.76
N ILE A 72 3.98 10.24 -18.80
CA ILE A 72 4.17 9.31 -17.67
C ILE A 72 3.58 7.95 -18.05
N ALA A 73 4.37 6.89 -18.00
CA ALA A 73 3.91 5.52 -18.22
C ALA A 73 4.24 4.64 -17.02
N GLU A 74 3.28 3.84 -16.55
CA GLU A 74 3.50 2.91 -15.43
C GLU A 74 2.77 1.59 -15.65
N ALA A 75 3.42 0.48 -15.28
CA ALA A 75 2.83 -0.85 -15.22
C ALA A 75 2.29 -1.11 -13.82
N THR A 76 0.96 -1.25 -13.70
CA THR A 76 0.33 -1.42 -12.39
C THR A 76 -1.04 -2.07 -12.47
N SER A 77 -1.39 -2.80 -11.42
CA SER A 77 -2.71 -3.43 -11.26
C SER A 77 -3.74 -2.56 -10.52
N GLY A 78 -3.36 -1.36 -10.00
CA GLY A 78 -4.35 -0.66 -9.17
C GLY A 78 -3.98 0.75 -8.67
N ASN A 79 -3.82 0.90 -7.37
CA ASN A 79 -3.69 2.19 -6.68
C ASN A 79 -2.54 3.08 -7.20
N THR A 80 -1.43 2.48 -7.64
CA THR A 80 -0.31 3.23 -8.23
C THR A 80 -0.75 3.94 -9.51
N GLY A 81 -1.47 3.23 -10.40
CA GLY A 81 -1.99 3.84 -11.62
C GLY A 81 -2.98 4.97 -11.35
N ILE A 82 -3.86 4.80 -10.35
CA ILE A 82 -4.79 5.85 -9.92
C ILE A 82 -4.02 7.07 -9.41
N ALA A 83 -3.01 6.88 -8.55
CA ALA A 83 -2.24 7.96 -7.95
C ALA A 83 -1.40 8.73 -9.00
N PHE A 84 -0.67 8.03 -9.89
CA PHE A 84 0.07 8.68 -10.97
C PHE A 84 -0.85 9.37 -11.97
N SER A 85 -2.05 8.82 -12.21
CA SER A 85 -3.06 9.50 -13.04
C SER A 85 -3.51 10.81 -12.39
N ALA A 86 -3.83 10.80 -11.09
CA ALA A 86 -4.27 12.00 -10.38
C ALA A 86 -3.18 13.07 -10.32
N VAL A 87 -1.99 12.73 -9.81
CA VAL A 87 -0.88 13.69 -9.62
C VAL A 87 -0.29 14.12 -10.96
N GLY A 88 -0.03 13.18 -11.88
CA GLY A 88 0.54 13.47 -13.20
C GLY A 88 -0.36 14.38 -14.04
N ARG A 89 -1.66 14.11 -14.07
CA ARG A 89 -2.62 14.98 -14.77
C ARG A 89 -2.73 16.36 -14.14
N TYR A 90 -2.69 16.46 -12.80
CA TYR A 90 -2.64 17.75 -12.11
C TYR A 90 -1.40 18.57 -12.50
N LEU A 91 -0.26 17.92 -12.68
CA LEU A 91 0.99 18.57 -13.13
C LEU A 91 1.01 18.89 -14.63
N GLY A 92 -0.01 18.47 -15.41
CA GLY A 92 -0.15 18.74 -16.83
C GLY A 92 0.44 17.68 -17.76
N HIS A 93 0.82 16.51 -17.24
CA HIS A 93 1.31 15.41 -18.06
C HIS A 93 0.20 14.60 -18.71
N SER A 94 0.48 14.02 -19.88
CA SER A 94 -0.24 12.84 -20.34
C SER A 94 0.19 11.63 -19.51
N VAL A 95 -0.76 10.73 -19.23
CA VAL A 95 -0.49 9.52 -18.43
C VAL A 95 -1.07 8.32 -19.15
N VAL A 96 -0.30 7.25 -19.27
CA VAL A 96 -0.76 5.95 -19.77
C VAL A 96 -0.44 4.85 -18.77
N ILE A 97 -1.44 4.06 -18.43
CA ILE A 97 -1.31 2.94 -17.48
C ILE A 97 -1.43 1.62 -18.25
N TYR A 98 -0.40 0.82 -18.15
CA TYR A 98 -0.39 -0.55 -18.65
C TYR A 98 -0.85 -1.49 -17.55
N MET A 99 -1.89 -2.27 -17.80
CA MET A 99 -2.45 -3.18 -16.81
C MET A 99 -3.02 -4.45 -17.44
N PRO A 100 -2.99 -5.59 -16.71
CA PRO A 100 -3.65 -6.80 -17.16
C PRO A 100 -5.15 -6.59 -17.42
N ASP A 101 -5.70 -7.25 -18.42
CA ASP A 101 -7.09 -7.08 -18.87
C ASP A 101 -8.15 -7.63 -17.89
N TRP A 102 -7.73 -8.43 -16.91
CA TRP A 102 -8.60 -9.01 -15.87
C TRP A 102 -8.73 -8.17 -14.60
N MET A 103 -8.22 -6.93 -14.60
CA MET A 103 -8.33 -6.02 -13.44
C MET A 103 -9.75 -5.46 -13.27
N SER A 104 -10.05 -5.00 -12.03
CA SER A 104 -11.40 -4.51 -11.69
C SER A 104 -11.83 -3.29 -12.50
N GLN A 105 -13.12 -3.25 -12.86
CA GLN A 105 -13.70 -2.16 -13.63
C GLN A 105 -13.66 -0.82 -12.87
N GLU A 106 -13.77 -0.85 -11.54
CA GLU A 106 -13.72 0.35 -10.69
C GLU A 106 -12.38 1.08 -10.85
N ARG A 107 -11.27 0.34 -10.83
CA ARG A 107 -9.93 0.91 -11.00
C ARG A 107 -9.74 1.50 -12.38
N MET A 108 -10.18 0.78 -13.42
CA MET A 108 -10.13 1.28 -14.79
C MET A 108 -10.96 2.57 -14.97
N ARG A 109 -12.16 2.61 -14.37
CA ARG A 109 -13.00 3.81 -14.40
C ARG A 109 -12.38 4.99 -13.66
N LEU A 110 -11.76 4.76 -12.49
CA LEU A 110 -11.04 5.80 -11.75
C LEU A 110 -9.87 6.38 -12.55
N ILE A 111 -9.00 5.54 -13.11
CA ILE A 111 -7.88 5.96 -13.95
C ILE A 111 -8.37 6.82 -15.11
N ARG A 112 -9.39 6.35 -15.85
CA ARG A 112 -9.98 7.12 -16.96
C ARG A 112 -10.63 8.43 -16.52
N SER A 113 -11.23 8.47 -15.32
CA SER A 113 -11.87 9.69 -14.79
C SER A 113 -10.85 10.80 -14.51
N TYR A 114 -9.60 10.46 -14.25
CA TYR A 114 -8.49 11.42 -14.17
C TYR A 114 -7.95 11.82 -15.54
N GLY A 115 -8.49 11.29 -16.65
CA GLY A 115 -8.05 11.60 -18.02
C GLY A 115 -6.76 10.87 -18.43
N ALA A 116 -6.40 9.79 -17.76
CA ALA A 116 -5.31 8.92 -18.17
C ALA A 116 -5.79 7.85 -19.15
N GLU A 117 -4.91 7.43 -20.04
CA GLU A 117 -5.13 6.31 -20.96
C GLU A 117 -4.83 4.98 -20.25
N ILE A 118 -5.51 3.92 -20.70
CA ILE A 118 -5.24 2.55 -20.25
C ILE A 118 -4.93 1.68 -21.46
N ARG A 119 -3.76 1.03 -21.42
CA ARG A 119 -3.41 -0.07 -22.32
C ARG A 119 -3.60 -1.39 -21.57
N LEU A 120 -4.64 -2.13 -21.96
CA LEU A 120 -4.86 -3.46 -21.43
C LEU A 120 -3.88 -4.45 -22.08
N VAL A 121 -3.33 -5.34 -21.27
CA VAL A 121 -2.35 -6.36 -21.67
C VAL A 121 -2.93 -7.73 -21.38
N SER A 122 -3.12 -8.55 -22.41
CA SER A 122 -3.67 -9.89 -22.28
C SER A 122 -2.65 -10.87 -21.70
N LYS A 123 -3.10 -12.07 -21.34
CA LYS A 123 -2.20 -13.15 -20.90
C LYS A 123 -1.23 -13.55 -22.01
N GLU A 124 -1.67 -13.56 -23.26
CA GLU A 124 -0.86 -13.87 -24.44
C GLU A 124 0.23 -12.81 -24.67
N GLU A 125 -0.04 -11.57 -24.34
CA GLU A 125 0.94 -10.46 -24.38
C GLU A 125 1.89 -10.46 -23.16
N GLY A 126 1.72 -11.40 -22.22
CA GLY A 126 2.57 -11.58 -21.03
C GLY A 126 1.99 -11.02 -19.73
N GLY A 127 0.73 -10.57 -19.74
CA GLY A 127 0.05 -10.12 -18.53
C GLY A 127 0.79 -8.99 -17.79
N PHE A 128 1.05 -9.20 -16.49
CA PHE A 128 1.69 -8.16 -15.68
C PHE A 128 3.17 -7.92 -16.07
N LEU A 129 3.94 -8.97 -16.30
CA LEU A 129 5.32 -8.85 -16.78
C LEU A 129 5.38 -8.26 -18.20
N GLY A 130 4.40 -8.61 -19.05
CA GLY A 130 4.21 -7.99 -20.36
C GLY A 130 3.94 -6.48 -20.24
N SER A 131 3.15 -6.06 -19.25
CA SER A 131 2.91 -4.63 -18.98
C SER A 131 4.19 -3.88 -18.64
N ILE A 132 5.06 -4.45 -17.80
CA ILE A 132 6.38 -3.86 -17.45
C ILE A 132 7.24 -3.71 -18.70
N ARG A 133 7.43 -4.79 -19.45
CA ARG A 133 8.23 -4.79 -20.68
C ARG A 133 7.73 -3.75 -21.71
N MET A 134 6.42 -3.64 -21.92
CA MET A 134 5.85 -2.67 -22.86
C MET A 134 6.08 -1.22 -22.43
N THR A 135 6.08 -0.92 -21.12
CA THR A 135 6.43 0.43 -20.64
C THR A 135 7.90 0.74 -20.89
N GLU A 136 8.80 -0.22 -20.69
CA GLU A 136 10.23 -0.08 -20.97
C GLU A 136 10.49 0.14 -22.49
N GLU A 137 9.84 -0.64 -23.36
CA GLU A 137 9.89 -0.46 -24.81
C GLU A 137 9.36 0.91 -25.26
N LEU A 138 8.33 1.44 -24.56
CA LEU A 138 7.81 2.77 -24.82
C LEU A 138 8.83 3.86 -24.41
N ALA A 139 9.42 3.73 -23.23
CA ALA A 139 10.39 4.70 -22.72
C ALA A 139 11.67 4.75 -23.56
N ALA A 140 12.09 3.62 -24.15
CA ALA A 140 13.24 3.58 -25.05
C ALA A 140 13.11 4.48 -26.29
N LYS A 141 11.88 4.94 -26.62
CA LYS A 141 11.61 5.86 -27.72
C LYS A 141 11.84 7.34 -27.37
N GLY A 142 12.08 7.65 -26.08
CA GLY A 142 12.28 9.00 -25.55
C GLY A 142 10.99 9.75 -25.21
N GLY A 143 11.10 10.80 -24.38
CA GLY A 143 9.96 11.63 -23.96
C GLY A 143 8.97 10.94 -23.03
N VAL A 144 9.40 9.87 -22.34
CA VAL A 144 8.57 9.07 -21.43
C VAL A 144 9.30 8.94 -20.08
N PHE A 145 8.62 9.28 -19.02
CA PHE A 145 9.07 9.03 -17.66
C PHE A 145 8.42 7.76 -17.11
N LEU A 146 9.26 6.85 -16.62
CA LEU A 146 8.83 5.62 -15.91
C LEU A 146 9.07 5.79 -14.42
N PRO A 147 8.02 5.79 -13.59
CA PRO A 147 8.15 5.76 -12.13
C PRO A 147 8.85 4.51 -11.59
N CYS A 148 8.72 3.36 -12.26
CA CYS A 148 9.36 2.08 -11.91
C CYS A 148 9.10 1.67 -10.45
N GLN A 149 7.83 1.59 -10.03
CA GLN A 149 7.43 1.41 -8.62
C GLN A 149 8.12 0.26 -7.89
N PHE A 150 8.57 -0.80 -8.59
CA PHE A 150 9.17 -1.99 -7.97
C PHE A 150 10.69 -1.88 -7.76
N SER A 151 11.36 -0.97 -8.46
CA SER A 151 12.82 -0.81 -8.44
C SER A 151 13.30 0.58 -8.06
N ASN A 152 12.44 1.58 -8.05
CA ASN A 152 12.76 2.94 -7.69
C ASN A 152 12.75 3.13 -6.16
N GLU A 153 13.92 3.39 -5.56
CA GLU A 153 14.09 3.62 -4.12
C GLU A 153 13.33 4.86 -3.60
N ASP A 154 12.91 5.76 -4.48
CA ASP A 154 12.05 6.89 -4.11
C ASP A 154 10.71 6.42 -3.51
N ASN A 155 10.26 5.22 -3.85
CA ASN A 155 9.09 4.61 -3.22
C ASN A 155 9.34 4.36 -1.72
N CYS A 156 10.50 3.83 -1.34
CA CYS A 156 10.89 3.66 0.06
C CYS A 156 11.09 5.03 0.72
N THR A 157 11.76 5.95 0.04
CA THR A 157 12.08 7.29 0.54
C THR A 157 10.81 8.11 0.83
N ALA A 158 9.79 8.00 -0.03
CA ALA A 158 8.49 8.63 0.19
C ALA A 158 7.89 8.21 1.55
N HIS A 159 7.91 6.93 1.87
CA HIS A 159 7.39 6.42 3.15
C HIS A 159 8.29 6.72 4.33
N TYR A 160 9.61 6.71 4.13
CA TYR A 160 10.58 7.09 5.16
C TYR A 160 10.42 8.54 5.60
N LEU A 161 10.28 9.48 4.64
CA LEU A 161 10.20 10.92 4.90
C LEU A 161 8.79 11.39 5.31
N THR A 162 7.74 10.62 5.04
CA THR A 162 6.36 11.05 5.31
C THR A 162 5.62 10.07 6.23
N THR A 163 5.22 8.89 5.76
CA THR A 163 4.39 7.94 6.51
C THR A 163 5.04 7.52 7.82
N GLY A 164 6.32 7.17 7.79
CA GLY A 164 7.08 6.77 8.97
C GLY A 164 7.26 7.91 9.97
N VAL A 165 7.51 9.14 9.49
CA VAL A 165 7.59 10.34 10.32
C VAL A 165 6.27 10.61 11.05
N GLU A 166 5.16 10.55 10.31
CA GLU A 166 3.82 10.77 10.87
C GLU A 166 3.47 9.70 11.92
N ILE A 167 3.72 8.41 11.64
CA ILE A 167 3.47 7.32 12.60
C ILE A 167 4.31 7.53 13.87
N ALA A 168 5.60 7.83 13.74
CA ALA A 168 6.48 8.07 14.88
C ALA A 168 6.00 9.24 15.74
N ALA A 169 5.63 10.35 15.11
CA ALA A 169 5.12 11.55 15.81
C ALA A 169 3.78 11.27 16.51
N GLN A 170 2.84 10.61 15.83
CA GLN A 170 1.52 10.29 16.36
C GLN A 170 1.60 9.31 17.53
N LEU A 171 2.45 8.27 17.46
CA LEU A 171 2.68 7.38 18.60
C LEU A 171 3.34 8.12 19.76
N SER A 172 4.34 8.96 19.47
CA SER A 172 5.03 9.77 20.49
C SER A 172 4.08 10.72 21.21
N SER A 173 3.07 11.28 20.51
CA SER A 173 2.07 12.20 21.11
C SER A 173 1.22 11.54 22.20
N ILE A 174 1.17 10.20 22.20
CA ILE A 174 0.47 9.40 23.23
C ILE A 174 1.44 8.60 24.12
N GLY A 175 2.72 8.95 24.10
CA GLY A 175 3.76 8.34 24.96
C GLY A 175 4.21 6.95 24.51
N LEU A 176 3.99 6.56 23.24
CA LEU A 176 4.33 5.25 22.71
C LEU A 176 5.43 5.34 21.64
N LYS A 177 6.09 4.18 21.42
CA LYS A 177 6.97 3.94 20.27
C LYS A 177 6.58 2.60 19.64
N ALA A 178 6.76 2.46 18.33
CA ALA A 178 6.46 1.20 17.67
C ALA A 178 7.49 0.12 18.02
N ASP A 179 7.02 -1.05 18.42
CA ASP A 179 7.83 -2.26 18.59
C ASP A 179 7.96 -3.05 17.28
N ALA A 180 6.97 -2.89 16.41
CA ALA A 180 7.04 -3.43 15.05
C ALA A 180 6.20 -2.64 14.06
N VAL A 181 6.54 -2.82 12.77
CA VAL A 181 5.67 -2.46 11.64
C VAL A 181 5.35 -3.71 10.82
N VAL A 182 4.07 -3.85 10.46
CA VAL A 182 3.59 -4.89 9.55
C VAL A 182 2.96 -4.23 8.34
N ALA A 183 3.33 -4.64 7.14
CA ALA A 183 2.65 -4.19 5.93
C ALA A 183 2.71 -5.23 4.81
N GLY A 184 1.58 -5.41 4.13
CA GLY A 184 1.47 -6.24 2.93
C GLY A 184 2.38 -5.75 1.81
N VAL A 185 3.12 -6.68 1.22
CA VAL A 185 4.12 -6.36 0.20
C VAL A 185 3.51 -6.45 -1.20
N GLY A 186 3.24 -5.29 -1.81
CA GLY A 186 3.14 -5.16 -3.26
C GLY A 186 4.51 -4.81 -3.83
N THR A 187 4.98 -3.58 -3.58
CA THR A 187 6.32 -3.13 -3.99
C THR A 187 7.39 -3.29 -2.91
N GLY A 188 7.00 -3.38 -1.64
CA GLY A 188 7.92 -3.39 -0.50
C GLY A 188 8.25 -1.99 0.06
N GLY A 189 8.04 -0.92 -0.71
CA GLY A 189 8.40 0.44 -0.30
C GLY A 189 7.79 0.88 1.03
N THR A 190 6.55 0.48 1.30
CA THR A 190 5.84 0.83 2.55
C THR A 190 6.53 0.26 3.78
N VAL A 191 6.74 -1.06 3.84
CA VAL A 191 7.35 -1.70 5.01
C VAL A 191 8.79 -1.27 5.21
N MET A 192 9.56 -1.14 4.12
CA MET A 192 10.95 -0.70 4.17
C MET A 192 11.07 0.76 4.63
N GLY A 193 10.35 1.68 4.00
CA GLY A 193 10.42 3.11 4.32
C GLY A 193 9.95 3.42 5.74
N ILE A 194 8.78 2.90 6.13
CA ILE A 194 8.26 3.07 7.50
C ILE A 194 9.21 2.42 8.51
N GLY A 195 9.63 1.18 8.26
CA GLY A 195 10.46 0.43 9.17
C GLY A 195 11.82 1.10 9.42
N ARG A 196 12.50 1.56 8.37
CA ARG A 196 13.76 2.32 8.49
C ARG A 196 13.57 3.56 9.36
N ARG A 197 12.47 4.30 9.18
CA ARG A 197 12.17 5.49 10.00
C ARG A 197 11.87 5.15 11.45
N LEU A 198 11.09 4.13 11.72
CA LEU A 198 10.72 3.74 13.07
C LEU A 198 11.94 3.22 13.87
N ARG A 199 12.89 2.56 13.20
CA ARG A 199 14.16 2.15 13.81
C ARG A 199 15.01 3.32 14.33
N GLU A 200 14.85 4.52 13.79
CA GLU A 200 15.51 5.72 14.37
C GLU A 200 14.97 6.11 15.74
N THR A 201 13.70 5.83 16.00
CA THR A 201 13.05 6.11 17.28
C THR A 201 13.10 4.94 18.26
N ASN A 202 13.20 3.73 17.75
CA ASN A 202 13.35 2.48 18.49
C ASN A 202 14.17 1.49 17.66
N LEU A 203 15.46 1.37 17.96
CA LEU A 203 16.38 0.47 17.24
C LEU A 203 15.94 -1.01 17.26
N ALA A 204 15.16 -1.41 18.27
CA ALA A 204 14.62 -2.76 18.38
C ALA A 204 13.34 -2.98 17.54
N CYS A 205 12.82 -1.93 16.86
CA CYS A 205 11.61 -2.04 16.06
C CYS A 205 11.76 -3.11 14.97
N LYS A 206 10.84 -4.07 14.96
CA LYS A 206 10.82 -5.20 14.03
C LYS A 206 10.09 -4.84 12.74
N LEU A 207 10.59 -5.36 11.62
CA LEU A 207 9.99 -5.20 10.30
C LEU A 207 9.42 -6.54 9.85
N TYR A 208 8.10 -6.58 9.66
CA TYR A 208 7.36 -7.75 9.24
C TYR A 208 6.67 -7.50 7.89
N PRO A 209 7.32 -7.80 6.74
CA PRO A 209 6.62 -7.88 5.48
C PRO A 209 5.53 -8.95 5.55
N LEU A 210 4.35 -8.63 4.97
CA LEU A 210 3.21 -9.54 4.99
C LEU A 210 2.91 -10.02 3.57
N GLU A 211 2.59 -11.31 3.47
CA GLU A 211 2.17 -11.99 2.26
C GLU A 211 0.89 -12.81 2.45
N PRO A 212 0.17 -13.17 1.36
CA PRO A 212 -0.92 -14.13 1.42
C PRO A 212 -0.42 -15.55 1.69
N GLU A 213 -0.99 -16.26 2.65
CA GLU A 213 -0.70 -17.68 2.91
C GLU A 213 -1.01 -18.55 1.66
N ASN A 214 -2.04 -18.15 0.90
CA ASN A 214 -2.49 -18.81 -0.33
C ASN A 214 -1.51 -18.68 -1.51
N SER A 215 -0.58 -17.71 -1.45
CA SER A 215 0.48 -17.49 -2.44
C SER A 215 1.69 -16.80 -1.79
N PRO A 216 2.51 -17.56 -1.04
CA PRO A 216 3.60 -17.02 -0.22
C PRO A 216 4.86 -16.71 -1.07
N THR A 217 4.77 -15.72 -1.95
CA THR A 217 5.84 -15.35 -2.89
C THR A 217 7.12 -14.90 -2.21
N LEU A 218 7.04 -14.23 -1.05
CA LEU A 218 8.23 -13.77 -0.31
C LEU A 218 8.98 -14.94 0.31
N SER A 219 8.26 -15.90 0.89
CA SER A 219 8.84 -17.06 1.55
C SER A 219 9.38 -18.10 0.57
N THR A 220 8.80 -18.22 -0.64
CA THR A 220 9.19 -19.20 -1.65
C THR A 220 10.12 -18.63 -2.72
N GLY A 221 10.20 -17.30 -2.85
CA GLY A 221 10.96 -16.60 -3.90
C GLY A 221 10.22 -16.46 -5.23
N TYR A 222 9.08 -17.10 -5.41
CA TYR A 222 8.26 -17.06 -6.63
C TYR A 222 6.77 -17.31 -6.32
N LYS A 223 5.91 -16.93 -7.25
CA LYS A 223 4.46 -17.13 -7.12
C LYS A 223 4.08 -18.60 -7.19
N THR A 224 3.45 -19.12 -6.14
CA THR A 224 3.07 -20.54 -6.05
C THR A 224 1.57 -20.80 -6.19
N GLY A 225 0.74 -19.82 -5.89
CA GLY A 225 -0.72 -19.99 -5.81
C GLY A 225 -1.50 -18.81 -6.38
N LYS A 226 -2.74 -18.70 -5.93
CA LYS A 226 -3.65 -17.59 -6.23
C LYS A 226 -4.21 -17.06 -4.93
N HIS A 227 -4.42 -15.75 -4.84
CA HIS A 227 -5.04 -15.08 -3.71
C HIS A 227 -5.93 -13.92 -4.17
N ARG A 228 -6.78 -13.41 -3.26
CA ARG A 228 -7.76 -12.35 -3.49
C ARG A 228 -7.36 -11.01 -2.89
N ILE A 229 -6.22 -10.93 -2.19
CA ILE A 229 -5.73 -9.70 -1.59
C ILE A 229 -5.10 -8.84 -2.68
N GLN A 230 -5.87 -7.95 -3.28
CA GLN A 230 -5.39 -7.12 -4.38
C GLN A 230 -4.37 -6.09 -3.87
N GLY A 231 -3.31 -5.87 -4.68
CA GLY A 231 -2.27 -4.86 -4.42
C GLY A 231 -1.08 -5.35 -3.59
N ILE A 232 -1.04 -6.65 -3.26
CA ILE A 232 0.12 -7.30 -2.66
C ILE A 232 0.43 -8.62 -3.36
N SER A 233 1.64 -9.14 -3.17
CA SER A 233 2.11 -10.44 -3.67
C SER A 233 1.93 -10.59 -5.18
N ASP A 234 2.69 -9.81 -5.93
CA ASP A 234 2.79 -9.92 -7.38
C ASP A 234 3.58 -11.18 -7.78
N GLU A 235 4.05 -11.29 -9.02
CA GLU A 235 4.66 -12.51 -9.56
C GLU A 235 6.12 -12.74 -9.11
N PHE A 236 6.73 -11.76 -8.44
CA PHE A 236 8.14 -11.76 -8.04
C PHE A 236 8.35 -11.02 -6.71
N VAL A 237 9.52 -11.24 -6.10
CA VAL A 237 9.97 -10.47 -4.94
C VAL A 237 10.51 -9.13 -5.45
N PRO A 238 9.94 -7.98 -5.02
CA PRO A 238 10.35 -6.68 -5.55
C PRO A 238 11.81 -6.32 -5.21
N PRO A 239 12.60 -5.76 -6.13
CA PRO A 239 14.01 -5.42 -5.89
C PRO A 239 14.25 -4.43 -4.73
N ILE A 240 13.29 -3.51 -4.47
CA ILE A 240 13.40 -2.55 -3.35
C ILE A 240 13.11 -3.17 -1.98
N LEU A 241 12.52 -4.37 -1.92
CA LEU A 241 12.35 -5.11 -0.68
C LEU A 241 13.66 -5.81 -0.32
N LYS A 242 14.28 -5.39 0.77
CA LYS A 242 15.50 -5.99 1.31
C LYS A 242 15.12 -6.97 2.41
N LEU A 243 14.86 -8.24 2.06
CA LEU A 243 14.45 -9.27 3.03
C LEU A 243 15.48 -9.45 4.16
N GLU A 244 16.76 -9.24 3.86
CA GLU A 244 17.85 -9.28 4.83
C GLU A 244 17.78 -8.18 5.91
N GLU A 245 17.04 -7.11 5.67
CA GLU A 245 16.78 -6.04 6.65
C GLU A 245 15.52 -6.32 7.48
N THR A 246 14.73 -7.34 7.14
CA THR A 246 13.47 -7.69 7.80
C THR A 246 13.67 -8.77 8.86
N ASP A 247 12.74 -8.89 9.81
CA ASP A 247 12.87 -9.82 10.93
C ASP A 247 12.17 -11.15 10.67
N ALA A 248 11.00 -11.15 10.08
CA ALA A 248 10.28 -12.34 9.62
C ALA A 248 9.17 -11.98 8.65
N VAL A 249 8.79 -12.89 7.78
CA VAL A 249 7.61 -12.76 6.92
C VAL A 249 6.37 -13.25 7.68
N VAL A 250 5.30 -12.47 7.66
CA VAL A 250 4.01 -12.83 8.25
C VAL A 250 3.04 -13.20 7.14
N ALA A 251 2.45 -14.38 7.21
CA ALA A 251 1.46 -14.85 6.25
C ALA A 251 0.04 -14.82 6.82
N VAL A 252 -0.97 -14.45 6.00
CA VAL A 252 -2.39 -14.45 6.37
C VAL A 252 -3.24 -15.01 5.24
N ASP A 253 -4.33 -15.71 5.59
CA ASP A 253 -5.27 -16.24 4.59
C ASP A 253 -6.06 -15.11 3.92
N ASP A 254 -6.32 -15.24 2.63
CA ASP A 254 -6.99 -14.19 1.84
C ASP A 254 -8.47 -14.03 2.19
N VAL A 255 -9.19 -15.12 2.48
CA VAL A 255 -10.61 -15.07 2.89
C VAL A 255 -10.74 -14.51 4.30
N ASP A 256 -9.84 -14.89 5.22
CA ASP A 256 -9.81 -14.31 6.57
C ASP A 256 -9.55 -12.80 6.51
N SER A 257 -8.69 -12.35 5.58
CA SER A 257 -8.44 -10.93 5.31
C SER A 257 -9.68 -10.18 4.82
N ILE A 258 -10.49 -10.81 3.95
CA ILE A 258 -11.78 -10.25 3.51
C ILE A 258 -12.75 -10.14 4.69
N LEU A 259 -12.90 -11.21 5.48
CA LEU A 259 -13.76 -11.23 6.68
C LEU A 259 -13.38 -10.12 7.65
N MET A 260 -12.07 -9.92 7.88
CA MET A 260 -11.58 -8.86 8.77
C MET A 260 -11.89 -7.47 8.23
N ALA A 261 -11.68 -7.22 6.93
CA ALA A 261 -12.01 -5.94 6.29
C ALA A 261 -13.52 -5.65 6.37
N GLN A 262 -14.36 -6.66 6.14
CA GLN A 262 -15.82 -6.57 6.32
C GLN A 262 -16.20 -6.29 7.79
N MET A 263 -15.53 -6.92 8.76
CA MET A 263 -15.78 -6.72 10.19
C MET A 263 -15.45 -5.28 10.61
N LEU A 264 -14.30 -4.74 10.19
CA LEU A 264 -13.93 -3.33 10.43
C LEU A 264 -14.98 -2.36 9.90
N ALA A 265 -15.51 -2.63 8.70
CA ALA A 265 -16.56 -1.82 8.10
C ALA A 265 -17.89 -1.91 8.88
N ARG A 266 -18.33 -3.12 9.22
CA ARG A 266 -19.64 -3.36 9.86
C ARG A 266 -19.69 -2.91 11.31
N GLU A 267 -18.61 -3.14 12.07
CA GLU A 267 -18.63 -2.92 13.52
C GLU A 267 -18.07 -1.56 13.94
N LEU A 268 -17.12 -1.01 13.18
CA LEU A 268 -16.49 0.29 13.48
C LEU A 268 -16.81 1.39 12.45
N GLY A 269 -17.52 1.08 11.37
CA GLY A 269 -17.77 2.04 10.29
C GLY A 269 -16.52 2.38 9.47
N ILE A 270 -15.45 1.58 9.58
CA ILE A 270 -14.17 1.83 8.89
C ILE A 270 -14.11 0.96 7.64
N GLY A 271 -14.57 1.50 6.52
CA GLY A 271 -14.53 0.82 5.23
C GLY A 271 -13.12 0.80 4.65
N VAL A 272 -12.45 -0.34 4.70
CA VAL A 272 -11.06 -0.54 4.25
C VAL A 272 -10.98 -1.60 3.15
N GLY A 273 -9.91 -1.54 2.33
CA GLY A 273 -9.62 -2.57 1.34
C GLY A 273 -9.17 -3.89 1.96
N ILE A 274 -9.14 -4.96 1.16
CA ILE A 274 -8.82 -6.32 1.61
C ILE A 274 -7.42 -6.40 2.23
N SER A 275 -6.43 -5.73 1.63
CA SER A 275 -5.06 -5.68 2.15
C SER A 275 -4.96 -5.03 3.54
N SER A 276 -5.91 -4.15 3.88
CA SER A 276 -5.99 -3.53 5.20
C SER A 276 -6.51 -4.53 6.25
N GLY A 277 -7.46 -5.40 5.87
CA GLY A 277 -7.86 -6.54 6.70
C GLY A 277 -6.69 -7.50 6.94
N ALA A 278 -5.93 -7.83 5.89
CA ALA A 278 -4.70 -8.61 5.99
C ALA A 278 -3.69 -7.98 6.96
N ASN A 279 -3.47 -6.68 6.83
CA ASN A 279 -2.55 -5.92 7.69
C ASN A 279 -2.97 -5.94 9.15
N PHE A 280 -4.27 -5.85 9.42
CA PHE A 280 -4.79 -5.95 10.80
C PHE A 280 -4.52 -7.34 11.39
N LEU A 281 -4.81 -8.42 10.65
CA LEU A 281 -4.53 -9.79 11.08
C LEU A 281 -3.02 -10.03 11.25
N GLY A 282 -2.21 -9.52 10.33
CA GLY A 282 -0.75 -9.58 10.42
C GLY A 282 -0.21 -8.86 11.66
N ALA A 283 -0.79 -7.71 12.01
CA ALA A 283 -0.42 -6.99 13.23
C ALA A 283 -0.74 -7.79 14.51
N LEU A 284 -1.85 -8.53 14.55
CA LEU A 284 -2.15 -9.44 15.66
C LEU A 284 -1.15 -10.61 15.73
N LYS A 285 -0.79 -11.22 14.58
CA LYS A 285 0.26 -12.26 14.53
C LYS A 285 1.61 -11.73 15.02
N ALA A 286 2.00 -10.53 14.63
CA ALA A 286 3.22 -9.89 15.12
C ALA A 286 3.16 -9.65 16.64
N GLY A 287 2.01 -9.25 17.16
CA GLY A 287 1.77 -9.14 18.60
C GLY A 287 1.87 -10.46 19.34
N ASP A 288 1.47 -11.59 18.72
CA ASP A 288 1.69 -12.93 19.31
C ASP A 288 3.19 -13.29 19.41
N LEU A 289 4.03 -12.76 18.50
CA LEU A 289 5.49 -12.97 18.52
C LEU A 289 6.22 -12.08 19.54
N LEU A 290 5.76 -10.85 19.74
CA LEU A 290 6.45 -9.84 20.56
C LEU A 290 5.88 -9.67 21.96
N GLY A 291 4.67 -10.17 22.21
CA GLY A 291 3.94 -10.02 23.46
C GLY A 291 2.69 -9.16 23.32
N GLU A 292 1.79 -9.30 24.28
CA GLU A 292 0.43 -8.75 24.23
C GLU A 292 0.37 -7.23 24.26
N GLU A 293 1.35 -6.60 24.90
CA GLU A 293 1.47 -5.15 25.07
C GLU A 293 2.28 -4.48 23.95
N ALA A 294 2.81 -5.27 22.99
CA ALA A 294 3.62 -4.74 21.91
C ALA A 294 2.84 -3.71 21.06
N VAL A 295 3.47 -2.61 20.76
CA VAL A 295 2.92 -1.52 19.94
C VAL A 295 3.18 -1.83 18.46
N ILE A 296 2.18 -2.36 17.80
CA ILE A 296 2.29 -2.76 16.39
C ILE A 296 1.68 -1.68 15.50
N ALA A 297 2.52 -1.07 14.65
CA ALA A 297 2.08 -0.17 13.61
C ALA A 297 1.77 -0.93 12.32
N THR A 298 0.74 -0.48 11.60
CA THR A 298 0.39 -0.99 10.27
C THR A 298 -0.24 0.10 9.42
N VAL A 299 -0.68 -0.24 8.20
CA VAL A 299 -1.33 0.69 7.28
C VAL A 299 -2.67 0.14 6.80
N PHE A 300 -3.68 1.01 6.74
CA PHE A 300 -4.90 0.78 5.96
C PHE A 300 -4.73 1.51 4.64
N ALA A 301 -4.27 0.76 3.64
CA ALA A 301 -3.71 1.30 2.41
C ALA A 301 -4.72 2.06 1.56
N ASP A 302 -5.98 1.66 1.57
CA ASP A 302 -7.10 2.29 0.85
C ASP A 302 -8.47 1.94 1.47
N ASP A 303 -9.55 2.39 0.82
CA ASP A 303 -10.92 2.12 1.24
C ASP A 303 -11.56 0.94 0.48
N ASN A 304 -12.74 0.52 0.95
CA ASN A 304 -13.50 -0.59 0.38
C ASN A 304 -14.25 -0.25 -0.94
N LYS A 305 -14.40 1.03 -1.29
CA LYS A 305 -15.16 1.46 -2.48
C LYS A 305 -14.59 0.91 -3.78
N LYS A 306 -13.30 0.57 -3.80
CA LYS A 306 -12.61 0.01 -4.96
C LYS A 306 -12.80 -1.51 -5.13
N TYR A 307 -13.54 -2.15 -4.22
CA TYR A 307 -13.67 -3.61 -4.12
C TYR A 307 -15.11 -4.11 -4.11
N LEU A 308 -16.12 -3.21 -4.18
CA LEU A 308 -17.53 -3.57 -4.01
C LEU A 308 -18.09 -4.53 -5.08
N SER A 309 -17.47 -4.60 -6.27
CA SER A 309 -17.81 -5.57 -7.32
C SER A 309 -16.93 -6.83 -7.31
N THR A 310 -16.15 -7.03 -6.24
CA THR A 310 -15.25 -8.18 -6.10
C THR A 310 -15.70 -9.10 -4.97
N ASP A 311 -14.96 -10.15 -4.70
CA ASP A 311 -15.14 -11.08 -3.57
C ASP A 311 -15.29 -10.38 -2.21
N TYR A 312 -14.92 -9.08 -2.11
CA TYR A 312 -15.15 -8.28 -0.90
C TYR A 312 -16.63 -8.21 -0.49
N SER A 313 -17.55 -8.22 -1.45
CA SER A 313 -19.00 -8.14 -1.17
C SER A 313 -19.66 -9.49 -0.99
N ASP A 314 -18.94 -10.58 -1.22
CA ASP A 314 -19.48 -11.93 -1.08
C ASP A 314 -19.61 -12.34 0.39
N THR A 315 -20.48 -13.31 0.66
CA THR A 315 -20.60 -13.95 1.97
C THR A 315 -19.58 -15.07 2.09
N HIS A 316 -18.65 -14.93 3.02
CA HIS A 316 -17.65 -15.94 3.32
C HIS A 316 -17.91 -16.63 4.65
N GLN A 317 -17.60 -17.92 4.74
CA GLN A 317 -17.70 -18.70 5.97
C GLN A 317 -16.31 -18.84 6.60
N PRO A 318 -16.19 -18.60 7.92
CA PRO A 318 -14.94 -18.85 8.64
C PRO A 318 -14.56 -20.33 8.58
N LYS A 319 -13.26 -20.60 8.51
CA LYS A 319 -12.70 -21.96 8.56
C LYS A 319 -11.86 -22.14 9.84
N PRO A 320 -11.63 -23.38 10.29
CA PRO A 320 -10.67 -23.65 11.36
C PRO A 320 -9.29 -23.02 11.03
N GLY A 321 -8.71 -22.33 11.98
CA GLY A 321 -7.44 -21.63 11.83
C GLY A 321 -7.54 -20.15 11.44
N TYR A 322 -8.72 -19.66 11.05
CA TYR A 322 -8.94 -18.23 10.82
C TYR A 322 -8.87 -17.45 12.14
N LEU A 323 -8.32 -16.24 12.08
CA LEU A 323 -8.16 -15.37 13.24
C LEU A 323 -9.42 -14.55 13.51
N THR A 324 -10.15 -14.15 12.47
CA THR A 324 -11.33 -13.28 12.57
C THR A 324 -12.37 -13.78 13.58
N PRO A 325 -12.69 -15.09 13.69
CA PRO A 325 -13.61 -15.60 14.70
C PRO A 325 -13.15 -15.42 16.16
N GLU A 326 -11.84 -15.29 16.39
CA GLU A 326 -11.24 -15.09 17.71
C GLU A 326 -11.13 -13.59 18.09
N ILE A 327 -11.61 -12.70 17.20
CA ILE A 327 -11.51 -11.25 17.36
C ILE A 327 -12.88 -10.67 17.68
N ARG A 328 -12.92 -9.78 18.67
CA ARG A 328 -14.06 -8.90 18.97
C ARG A 328 -13.56 -7.47 19.00
N LEU A 329 -14.02 -6.64 18.07
CA LEU A 329 -13.69 -5.21 18.04
C LEU A 329 -14.41 -4.49 19.20
N THR A 330 -13.70 -3.61 19.90
CA THR A 330 -14.23 -2.91 21.09
C THR A 330 -14.21 -1.39 20.94
N GLY A 331 -13.55 -0.85 19.92
CA GLY A 331 -13.58 0.58 19.63
C GLY A 331 -12.41 1.06 18.79
N VAL A 332 -12.51 2.32 18.40
CA VAL A 332 -11.48 3.02 17.64
C VAL A 332 -11.29 4.45 18.15
N ARG A 333 -10.06 4.95 18.09
CA ARG A 333 -9.70 6.33 18.34
C ARG A 333 -8.76 6.82 17.24
N ALA A 334 -9.03 7.98 16.66
CA ALA A 334 -8.11 8.65 15.73
C ALA A 334 -7.11 9.53 16.50
N ILE A 335 -5.82 9.43 16.11
CA ILE A 335 -4.71 10.22 16.60
C ILE A 335 -4.22 11.08 15.43
N ARG A 336 -4.11 12.39 15.63
CA ARG A 336 -3.67 13.36 14.61
C ARG A 336 -2.40 14.08 15.02
#